data_5fb458fc609ccbccdb868579466f6de9
#
_entry.id   5fb458fc609ccbccdb868579466f6de9
#
_cell.length_a   1.000
_cell.length_b   1.000
_cell.length_c   1.000
_cell.angle_alpha   90.00
_cell.angle_beta   90.00
_cell.angle_gamma   90.00
#
_symmetry.space_group_name_H-M   'P 1'
#
loop_
_entity.id
_entity.type
_entity.pdbx_description
1 polymer ?
#
loop_
_entity_poly.entity_id
_entity_poly.type
_entity_poly.pdbx_seq_one_letter_code
_entity_poly.pdbx_strand_id
1 'polypeptide(L)'
;MRQRIIVCPLIENDNAFLLCKMAAHKGVFPGQWALSGGGVEPGEQIEQALRREVREELGAALILDSITPWTFRDDVRIKTYADGSREQIYMIYLIFDCHAANRDVTINDEFDDYAWVPRERLAEYDLNEATRFT
;
A
#
# COMPACT_ATOMS: atom_id res chain seq x y z
N MET A 1 -7.52 -2.99 22.05
CA MET A 1 -7.47 -2.56 20.64
C MET A 1 -6.38 -3.33 19.93
N ARG A 2 -6.73 -3.95 18.80
CA ARG A 2 -5.75 -4.68 18.00
C ARG A 2 -4.81 -3.72 17.29
N GLN A 3 -3.56 -4.12 17.13
CA GLN A 3 -2.53 -3.35 16.47
C GLN A 3 -2.05 -4.10 15.22
N ARG A 4 -1.88 -3.38 14.12
CA ARG A 4 -1.31 -3.95 12.90
C ARG A 4 -0.13 -3.11 12.44
N ILE A 5 0.93 -3.81 12.00
CA ILE A 5 2.09 -3.17 11.36
C ILE A 5 1.95 -3.41 9.86
N ILE A 6 1.85 -2.32 9.10
CA ILE A 6 1.65 -2.35 7.66
C ILE A 6 2.92 -1.87 6.98
N VAL A 7 3.42 -2.62 6.02
CA VAL A 7 4.54 -2.18 5.17
C VAL A 7 3.97 -1.59 3.90
N CYS A 8 4.45 -0.40 3.52
CA CYS A 8 3.95 0.35 2.37
C CYS A 8 5.11 0.75 1.47
N PRO A 9 5.21 0.18 0.26
CA PRO A 9 6.24 0.62 -0.69
C PRO A 9 5.77 1.84 -1.47
N LEU A 10 6.54 2.92 -1.42
CA LEU A 10 6.41 4.04 -2.34
C LEU A 10 7.29 3.72 -3.53
N ILE A 11 6.70 3.25 -4.61
CA ILE A 11 7.43 2.68 -5.75
C ILE A 11 7.52 3.70 -6.86
N GLU A 12 8.75 4.01 -7.27
CA GLU A 12 9.05 4.97 -8.32
C GLU A 12 9.74 4.27 -9.50
N ASN A 13 9.36 4.68 -10.71
CA ASN A 13 10.05 4.33 -11.93
C ASN A 13 9.93 5.51 -12.89
N ASP A 14 11.07 6.02 -13.35
CA ASP A 14 11.12 7.12 -14.31
C ASP A 14 10.25 8.33 -13.88
N ASN A 15 10.42 8.74 -12.62
CA ASN A 15 9.79 9.92 -12.02
C ASN A 15 8.27 9.81 -11.87
N ALA A 16 7.72 8.61 -11.98
CA ALA A 16 6.31 8.34 -11.73
C ALA A 16 6.17 7.35 -10.57
N PHE A 17 5.11 7.51 -9.80
CA PHE A 17 4.82 6.69 -8.63
C PHE A 17 3.66 5.77 -8.90
N LEU A 18 3.75 4.54 -8.41
CA LEU A 18 2.67 3.57 -8.54
C LEU A 18 1.61 3.82 -7.47
N LEU A 19 0.40 4.08 -7.91
CA LEU A 19 -0.78 4.16 -7.04
C LEU A 19 -1.77 3.08 -7.43
N CYS A 20 -2.46 2.54 -6.43
CA CYS A 20 -3.46 1.51 -6.62
C CYS A 20 -4.80 2.01 -6.08
N LYS A 21 -5.87 1.75 -6.84
CA LYS A 21 -7.22 2.10 -6.43
C LYS A 21 -7.78 0.96 -5.60
N MET A 22 -8.08 1.23 -4.34
CA MET A 22 -8.64 0.24 -3.43
C MET A 22 -10.00 -0.23 -3.95
N ALA A 23 -10.27 -1.52 -3.84
CA ALA A 23 -11.55 -2.07 -4.24
C ALA A 23 -12.68 -1.42 -3.43
N ALA A 24 -13.79 -1.09 -4.11
CA ALA A 24 -14.86 -0.30 -3.53
C ALA A 24 -15.58 -1.00 -2.36
N HIS A 25 -15.44 -2.31 -2.24
CA HIS A 25 -16.15 -3.11 -1.23
C HIS A 25 -15.22 -3.78 -0.23
N LYS A 26 -13.93 -3.45 -0.24
CA LYS A 26 -12.93 -4.11 0.61
C LYS A 26 -12.03 -3.10 1.31
N GLY A 27 -11.45 -3.54 2.42
CA GLY A 27 -10.37 -2.85 3.10
C GLY A 27 -10.81 -1.69 3.97
N VAL A 28 -9.82 -0.90 4.37
CA VAL A 28 -10.00 0.22 5.31
C VAL A 28 -10.24 1.53 4.56
N PHE A 29 -9.83 1.60 3.28
CA PHE A 29 -9.96 2.80 2.44
C PHE A 29 -10.65 2.47 1.12
N PRO A 30 -11.93 2.02 1.12
CA PRO A 30 -12.58 1.57 -0.12
C PRO A 30 -12.66 2.68 -1.17
N GLY A 31 -12.29 2.34 -2.41
CA GLY A 31 -12.40 3.23 -3.55
C GLY A 31 -11.39 4.37 -3.63
N GLN A 32 -10.53 4.53 -2.64
CA GLN A 32 -9.50 5.58 -2.66
C GLN A 32 -8.22 5.06 -3.30
N TRP A 33 -7.42 5.99 -3.81
CA TRP A 33 -6.09 5.68 -4.33
C TRP A 33 -5.08 5.67 -3.19
N ALA A 34 -4.17 4.71 -3.22
CA ALA A 34 -3.24 4.49 -2.13
C ALA A 34 -1.97 3.79 -2.62
N LEU A 35 -0.99 3.72 -1.75
CA LEU A 35 0.13 2.80 -1.91
C LEU A 35 -0.38 1.37 -1.69
N SER A 36 0.23 0.41 -2.37
CA SER A 36 0.05 -0.99 -2.02
C SER A 36 0.68 -1.26 -0.65
N GLY A 37 0.47 -2.44 -0.12
CA GLY A 37 1.06 -2.84 1.14
C GLY A 37 0.13 -3.74 1.93
N GLY A 38 0.64 -4.25 3.03
CA GLY A 38 -0.13 -5.15 3.87
C GLY A 38 0.57 -5.44 5.18
N GLY A 39 -0.07 -6.28 5.99
CA GLY A 39 0.40 -6.58 7.33
C GLY A 39 1.64 -7.45 7.39
N VAL A 40 2.53 -7.12 8.31
CA VAL A 40 3.64 -8.01 8.67
C VAL A 40 3.05 -9.16 9.49
N GLU A 41 3.35 -10.38 9.11
CA GLU A 41 2.85 -11.57 9.79
C GLU A 41 3.79 -11.99 10.92
N PRO A 42 3.26 -12.69 11.96
CA PRO A 42 4.10 -13.17 13.05
C PRO A 42 5.30 -13.98 12.54
N GLY A 43 6.49 -13.65 13.02
CA GLY A 43 7.72 -14.34 12.63
C GLY A 43 8.33 -13.85 11.34
N GLU A 44 7.69 -12.94 10.63
CA GLU A 44 8.16 -12.40 9.37
C GLU A 44 9.04 -11.17 9.61
N GLN A 45 10.14 -11.06 8.88
CA GLN A 45 10.94 -9.84 8.89
C GLN A 45 10.27 -8.77 8.04
N ILE A 46 10.55 -7.49 8.33
CA ILE A 46 9.89 -6.36 7.68
C ILE A 46 10.12 -6.34 6.16
N GLU A 47 11.37 -6.47 5.71
CA GLU A 47 11.65 -6.49 4.26
C GLU A 47 11.05 -7.72 3.58
N GLN A 48 11.03 -8.84 4.27
CA GLN A 48 10.40 -10.07 3.79
C GLN A 48 8.90 -9.86 3.56
N ALA A 49 8.24 -9.20 4.52
CA ALA A 49 6.83 -8.85 4.41
C ALA A 49 6.58 -7.93 3.22
N LEU A 50 7.43 -6.92 3.03
CA LEU A 50 7.31 -5.98 1.93
C LEU A 50 7.39 -6.69 0.59
N ARG A 51 8.39 -7.55 0.39
CA ARG A 51 8.57 -8.29 -0.85
C ARG A 51 7.43 -9.27 -1.10
N ARG A 52 6.93 -9.92 -0.06
CA ARG A 52 5.78 -10.82 -0.18
C ARG A 52 4.53 -10.07 -0.62
N GLU A 53 4.24 -8.94 0.02
CA GLU A 53 3.06 -8.12 -0.31
C GLU A 53 3.14 -7.57 -1.74
N VAL A 54 4.31 -7.13 -2.16
CA VAL A 54 4.49 -6.66 -3.55
C VAL A 54 4.21 -7.78 -4.53
N ARG A 55 4.71 -8.98 -4.26
CA ARG A 55 4.47 -10.12 -5.14
C ARG A 55 3.00 -10.50 -5.21
N GLU A 56 2.32 -10.51 -4.05
CA GLU A 56 0.92 -10.89 -3.98
C GLU A 56 0.00 -9.87 -4.64
N GLU A 57 0.28 -8.58 -4.42
CA GLU A 57 -0.61 -7.51 -4.84
C GLU A 57 -0.28 -6.92 -6.21
N LEU A 58 0.99 -6.95 -6.61
CA LEU A 58 1.46 -6.28 -7.82
C LEU A 58 2.09 -7.25 -8.84
N GLY A 59 2.19 -8.53 -8.49
CA GLY A 59 2.71 -9.55 -9.38
C GLY A 59 4.21 -9.78 -9.27
N ALA A 60 4.65 -10.96 -9.71
CA ALA A 60 6.04 -11.39 -9.60
C ALA A 60 6.96 -10.76 -10.65
N ALA A 61 6.38 -10.14 -11.69
CA ALA A 61 7.17 -9.54 -12.77
C ALA A 61 7.70 -8.15 -12.44
N LEU A 62 7.13 -7.48 -11.43
CA LEU A 62 7.62 -6.16 -10.99
C LEU A 62 8.90 -6.35 -10.18
N ILE A 63 9.98 -5.72 -10.63
CA ILE A 63 11.29 -5.88 -10.02
C ILE A 63 11.65 -4.63 -9.23
N LEU A 64 11.79 -4.78 -7.92
CA LEU A 64 12.29 -3.72 -7.04
C LEU A 64 13.81 -3.87 -6.92
N ASP A 65 14.56 -2.92 -7.44
CA ASP A 65 16.02 -2.95 -7.40
C ASP A 65 16.60 -2.14 -6.24
N SER A 66 15.79 -1.36 -5.54
CA SER A 66 16.20 -0.77 -4.27
C SER A 66 15.02 -0.61 -3.33
N ILE A 67 15.26 -0.82 -2.03
CA ILE A 67 14.29 -0.66 -0.95
C ILE A 67 15.01 0.02 0.19
N THR A 68 14.55 1.21 0.57
CA THR A 68 15.17 1.98 1.65
C THR A 68 14.10 2.45 2.63
N PRO A 69 14.28 2.22 3.94
CA PRO A 69 13.35 2.78 4.93
C PRO A 69 13.30 4.30 4.81
N TRP A 70 12.10 4.86 4.83
CA TRP A 70 11.94 6.30 4.69
C TRP A 70 11.27 6.94 5.90
N THR A 71 10.02 6.56 6.21
CA THR A 71 9.26 7.22 7.28
C THR A 71 8.19 6.28 7.83
N PHE A 72 7.47 6.76 8.83
CA PHE A 72 6.35 6.02 9.37
C PHE A 72 5.19 6.97 9.65
N ARG A 73 3.99 6.39 9.74
CA ARG A 73 2.75 7.06 10.11
C ARG A 73 1.98 6.13 11.01
N ASP A 74 1.03 6.67 11.75
CA ASP A 74 0.11 5.85 12.52
C ASP A 74 -1.25 6.53 12.61
N ASP A 75 -2.28 5.74 12.78
CA ASP A 75 -3.62 6.22 13.05
C ASP A 75 -4.49 5.09 13.60
N VAL A 76 -5.71 5.43 13.96
CA VAL A 76 -6.72 4.45 14.35
C VAL A 76 -7.77 4.41 13.26
N ARG A 77 -8.08 3.20 12.77
CA ARG A 77 -9.09 3.00 11.75
C ARG A 77 -10.20 2.07 12.25
N ILE A 78 -11.36 2.22 11.65
CA ILE A 78 -12.51 1.38 11.97
C ILE A 78 -12.73 0.45 10.78
N LYS A 79 -12.63 -0.85 11.05
CA LYS A 79 -12.96 -1.88 10.06
C LYS A 79 -14.37 -2.37 10.30
N THR A 80 -15.19 -2.37 9.24
CA THR A 80 -16.55 -2.90 9.28
C THR A 80 -16.56 -4.26 8.61
N TYR A 81 -17.08 -5.25 9.31
CA TYR A 81 -17.16 -6.62 8.82
C TYR A 81 -18.48 -6.88 8.12
N ALA A 82 -18.58 -8.00 7.39
CA ALA A 82 -19.76 -8.36 6.62
C ALA A 82 -21.01 -8.52 7.48
N ASP A 83 -20.86 -8.91 8.75
CA ASP A 83 -21.97 -9.06 9.69
C ASP A 83 -22.43 -7.74 10.34
N GLY A 84 -21.83 -6.62 9.93
CA GLY A 84 -22.13 -5.29 10.46
C GLY A 84 -21.33 -4.92 11.71
N SER A 85 -20.55 -5.84 12.27
CA SER A 85 -19.70 -5.52 13.43
C SER A 85 -18.55 -4.62 13.01
N ARG A 86 -18.03 -3.86 13.98
CA ARG A 86 -16.97 -2.86 13.76
C ARG A 86 -15.86 -3.07 14.76
N GLU A 87 -14.63 -2.85 14.29
CA GLU A 87 -13.44 -2.99 15.13
C GLU A 87 -12.54 -1.77 14.95
N GLN A 88 -12.07 -1.20 16.07
CA GLN A 88 -11.01 -0.19 16.02
C GLN A 88 -9.66 -0.89 15.95
N ILE A 89 -8.81 -0.46 15.02
CA ILE A 89 -7.49 -1.02 14.82
C ILE A 89 -6.48 0.11 14.84
N TYR A 90 -5.43 -0.04 15.66
CA TYR A 90 -4.29 0.86 15.65
C TYR A 90 -3.36 0.43 14.53
N MET A 91 -3.19 1.29 13.53
CA MET A 91 -2.40 1.02 12.34
C MET A 91 -1.07 1.74 12.42
N ILE A 92 0.03 1.00 12.25
CA ILE A 92 1.37 1.56 12.12
C ILE A 92 1.83 1.31 10.70
N TYR A 93 2.10 2.38 9.97
CA TYR A 93 2.52 2.29 8.56
C TYR A 93 4.02 2.54 8.48
N LEU A 94 4.77 1.57 8.01
CA LEU A 94 6.19 1.70 7.72
C LEU A 94 6.35 1.92 6.23
N ILE A 95 6.83 3.08 5.85
CA ILE A 95 6.89 3.51 4.44
C ILE A 95 8.31 3.41 3.93
N PHE A 96 8.46 2.71 2.82
CA PHE A 96 9.75 2.45 2.19
C PHE A 96 9.82 3.14 0.84
N ASP A 97 10.97 3.78 0.58
CA ASP A 97 11.28 4.37 -0.71
C ASP A 97 11.84 3.26 -1.59
N CYS A 98 11.15 2.93 -2.67
CA CYS A 98 11.49 1.81 -3.54
C CYS A 98 11.65 2.28 -4.97
N HIS A 99 12.62 1.71 -5.67
CA HIS A 99 12.78 1.92 -7.10
C HIS A 99 12.45 0.63 -7.84
N ALA A 100 11.63 0.73 -8.89
CA ALA A 100 11.32 -0.39 -9.77
C ALA A 100 12.10 -0.28 -11.06
N ALA A 101 12.68 -1.41 -11.48
CA ALA A 101 13.42 -1.49 -12.73
C ALA A 101 12.50 -1.56 -13.95
N ASN A 102 11.22 -1.85 -13.75
CA ASN A 102 10.21 -1.93 -14.81
C ASN A 102 8.86 -1.48 -14.28
N ARG A 103 7.83 -1.56 -15.11
CA ARG A 103 6.46 -1.20 -14.76
C ARG A 103 5.47 -2.35 -14.94
N ASP A 104 5.95 -3.57 -14.84
CA ASP A 104 5.16 -4.78 -15.10
C ASP A 104 4.31 -5.12 -13.87
N VAL A 105 3.10 -4.61 -13.81
CA VAL A 105 2.18 -4.76 -12.70
C VAL A 105 1.01 -5.66 -13.11
N THR A 106 0.70 -6.62 -12.23
CA THR A 106 -0.52 -7.42 -12.30
C THR A 106 -1.19 -7.34 -10.94
N ILE A 107 -2.25 -6.55 -10.84
CA ILE A 107 -2.95 -6.36 -9.57
C ILE A 107 -3.80 -7.58 -9.22
N ASN A 108 -4.00 -7.79 -7.90
CA ASN A 108 -4.91 -8.81 -7.40
C ASN A 108 -6.29 -8.20 -7.08
N ASP A 109 -7.17 -8.95 -6.41
CA ASP A 109 -8.53 -8.51 -6.12
C ASP A 109 -8.65 -7.48 -4.99
N GLU A 110 -7.55 -7.11 -4.35
CA GLU A 110 -7.52 -5.99 -3.40
C GLU A 110 -7.72 -4.65 -4.09
N PHE A 111 -7.42 -4.57 -5.37
CA PHE A 111 -7.45 -3.33 -6.14
C PHE A 111 -8.34 -3.45 -7.37
N ASP A 112 -9.00 -2.33 -7.70
CA ASP A 112 -9.80 -2.22 -8.92
C ASP A 112 -8.99 -1.68 -10.10
N ASP A 113 -7.90 -0.95 -9.83
CA ASP A 113 -7.09 -0.31 -10.87
C ASP A 113 -5.72 0.07 -10.32
N TYR A 114 -4.81 0.44 -11.20
CA TYR A 114 -3.51 1.01 -10.83
C TYR A 114 -3.08 2.04 -11.87
N ALA A 115 -2.16 2.92 -11.48
CA ALA A 115 -1.61 3.92 -12.38
C ALA A 115 -0.18 4.30 -11.95
N TRP A 116 0.67 4.55 -12.93
CA TRP A 116 1.96 5.18 -12.74
C TRP A 116 1.78 6.68 -12.90
N VAL A 117 1.86 7.42 -11.81
CA VAL A 117 1.44 8.82 -11.76
C VAL A 117 2.68 9.72 -11.60
N PRO A 118 2.92 10.63 -12.56
CA PRO A 118 3.98 11.61 -12.39
C PRO A 118 3.81 12.40 -11.10
N ARG A 119 4.92 12.75 -10.47
CA ARG A 119 4.91 13.45 -9.18
C ARG A 119 4.01 14.69 -9.20
N GLU A 120 4.05 15.48 -10.27
CA GLU A 120 3.27 16.72 -10.39
C GLU A 120 1.78 16.50 -10.54
N ARG A 121 1.35 15.26 -10.79
CA ARG A 121 -0.08 14.93 -10.95
C ARG A 121 -0.69 14.19 -9.76
N LEU A 122 0.08 13.96 -8.72
CA LEU A 122 -0.39 13.22 -7.55
C LEU A 122 -1.59 13.90 -6.88
N ALA A 123 -1.64 15.24 -6.89
CA ALA A 123 -2.74 15.99 -6.28
C ALA A 123 -4.08 15.79 -7.00
N GLU A 124 -4.08 15.25 -8.23
CA GLU A 124 -5.31 14.99 -8.99
C GLU A 124 -6.03 13.71 -8.54
N TYR A 125 -5.40 12.92 -7.68
CA TYR A 125 -5.93 11.63 -7.25
C TYR A 125 -6.55 11.74 -5.85
N ASP A 126 -7.65 11.02 -5.64
CA ASP A 126 -8.28 10.92 -4.31
C ASP A 126 -7.48 9.95 -3.44
N LEU A 127 -6.42 10.46 -2.84
CA LEU A 127 -5.51 9.67 -2.01
C LEU A 127 -6.13 9.42 -0.64
N ASN A 128 -5.93 8.21 -0.10
CA ASN A 128 -6.31 7.97 1.28
C ASN A 128 -5.41 8.79 2.22
N GLU A 129 -5.87 8.97 3.45
CA GLU A 129 -5.21 9.85 4.40
C GLU A 129 -3.78 9.40 4.71
N ALA A 130 -3.55 8.10 4.82
CA ALA A 130 -2.23 7.55 5.09
C ALA A 130 -1.26 7.84 3.93
N THR A 131 -1.72 7.74 2.69
CA THR A 131 -0.92 8.00 1.49
C THR A 131 -0.67 9.49 1.29
N ARG A 132 -1.68 10.32 1.55
CA ARG A 132 -1.62 11.77 1.31
C ARG A 132 -0.46 12.43 2.04
N PHE A 133 -0.13 11.97 3.25
CA PHE A 133 0.95 12.52 4.05
C PHE A 133 2.30 11.85 3.76
N THR A 134 2.35 10.97 2.79
CA THR A 134 3.57 10.38 2.30
C THR A 134 4.09 11.13 1.08
#